data_00ebf699309f34519bbb45d0697e2854
#
_entry.id   00ebf699309f34519bbb45d0697e2854
#
_cell.length_a   1.000
_cell.length_b   1.000
_cell.length_c   1.000
_cell.angle_alpha   90.00
_cell.angle_beta   90.00
_cell.angle_gamma   90.00
#
_symmetry.space_group_name_H-M   'P 1'
#
loop_
_entity.id
_entity.type
_entity.pdbx_description
1 polymer ?
#
loop_
_entity_poly.entity_id
_entity_poly.type
_entity_poly.pdbx_seq_one_letter_code
_entity_poly.pdbx_strand_id
1 'polypeptide(L)'
;MRLRNLAVAASVAALAGAGLTLPLAGTASAASTLKDDYNGDGYRDLAIGTPRSNSVTVTFGSASGVSERRSVTVTQDTAGVPGVTEAEDEFGENITSADTNGDGYADLIVGAPGEQVEGKPSGSVTVIKGGKNGFTSGAHVLNAPADTAGRFGEATTWNDLDTDGSPQLAVISGDNWWFYTGAEGRPYGLEVDFIPEGAHLDGMVAGHFKYKDVYGFVLYGERADGGAYTAFMSGGVGDYGYQAEVLAEGGDRTATRDAATAGDVDGDGYDDLITGNSSATRGGSVTVRLGGDRKFGAPVTYDQASTGIPGADEADDGFGASVAAGDVTGDGLVDLAVGAPGEEVGTVDGAGSVTLLKSTGGKFTSGKAWHQETAGVPGVAEAGDSFGTSVRLKDINKNGKADLAVGASGEDIGTKVDVGAVWVLRGTSTGLTSSYAASFNGTDFGLGGVSFGTTLR
;
A
#
# COMPACT_ATOMS: atom_id res chain seq x y z
N MET A 1 -25.23 43.42 30.82
CA MET A 1 -25.35 42.49 31.96
C MET A 1 -24.04 41.77 32.10
N ARG A 2 -23.35 41.89 33.23
CA ARG A 2 -21.93 41.54 33.37
C ARG A 2 -21.76 40.04 33.65
N LEU A 3 -20.89 39.37 32.91
CA LEU A 3 -20.41 38.00 33.17
C LEU A 3 -19.30 38.04 34.24
N ARG A 4 -19.46 37.23 35.28
CA ARG A 4 -18.47 37.06 36.36
C ARG A 4 -17.64 35.79 36.09
N ASN A 5 -16.33 35.99 36.03
CA ASN A 5 -15.33 34.88 36.07
C ASN A 5 -15.28 34.30 37.48
N LEU A 6 -15.39 32.97 37.59
CA LEU A 6 -15.01 32.23 38.80
C LEU A 6 -13.64 31.58 38.58
N ALA A 7 -12.64 32.02 39.32
CA ALA A 7 -11.38 31.34 39.48
C ALA A 7 -11.50 30.34 40.63
N VAL A 8 -11.14 29.08 40.39
CA VAL A 8 -11.02 28.05 41.42
C VAL A 8 -9.54 27.95 41.77
N ALA A 9 -9.22 28.33 42.99
CA ALA A 9 -7.88 28.15 43.59
C ALA A 9 -7.78 26.72 44.13
N ALA A 10 -6.77 25.97 43.70
CA ALA A 10 -6.40 24.67 44.26
C ALA A 10 -5.39 24.87 45.39
N SER A 11 -5.77 24.50 46.59
CA SER A 11 -4.91 24.50 47.79
C SER A 11 -4.08 23.22 47.85
N VAL A 12 -2.78 23.38 47.87
CA VAL A 12 -1.81 22.29 48.11
C VAL A 12 -1.70 22.07 49.62
N ALA A 13 -2.10 20.88 50.09
CA ALA A 13 -1.79 20.40 51.43
C ALA A 13 -0.59 19.45 51.35
N ALA A 14 0.51 19.83 51.97
CA ALA A 14 1.69 18.97 52.18
C ALA A 14 1.43 18.01 53.35
N LEU A 15 1.46 16.71 53.10
CA LEU A 15 1.60 15.69 54.13
C LEU A 15 2.98 15.03 53.98
N ALA A 16 3.83 15.25 54.97
CA ALA A 16 5.07 14.51 55.14
C ALA A 16 4.79 13.20 55.94
N GLY A 17 5.36 12.09 55.50
CA GLY A 17 5.56 10.94 56.33
C GLY A 17 5.23 9.57 55.78
N ALA A 18 6.24 8.75 55.73
CA ALA A 18 6.32 7.29 55.60
C ALA A 18 6.66 6.77 54.21
N GLY A 19 7.90 6.32 54.07
CA GLY A 19 8.42 5.67 52.86
C GLY A 19 7.70 4.38 52.52
N LEU A 20 6.92 4.45 51.49
CA LEU A 20 6.54 3.28 50.64
C LEU A 20 7.27 3.47 49.33
N THR A 21 8.31 2.65 49.10
CA THR A 21 8.85 2.44 47.77
C THR A 21 7.80 1.69 46.96
N LEU A 22 6.95 2.44 46.27
CA LEU A 22 6.16 1.86 45.17
C LEU A 22 7.17 1.43 44.11
N PRO A 23 7.07 0.19 43.60
CA PRO A 23 7.81 -0.15 42.38
C PRO A 23 7.39 0.88 41.31
N LEU A 24 8.39 1.57 40.70
CA LEU A 24 8.14 2.29 39.47
C LEU A 24 7.53 1.24 38.50
N ALA A 25 6.24 1.28 38.32
CA ALA A 25 5.63 0.69 37.13
C ALA A 25 6.37 1.37 35.98
N GLY A 26 7.17 0.59 35.26
CA GLY A 26 7.78 1.05 34.03
C GLY A 26 6.65 1.71 33.25
N THR A 27 6.87 2.95 32.83
CA THR A 27 5.95 3.60 31.89
C THR A 27 5.82 2.65 30.73
N ALA A 28 4.64 2.00 30.61
CA ALA A 28 4.31 1.33 29.37
C ALA A 28 4.51 2.39 28.30
N SER A 29 5.46 2.17 27.40
CA SER A 29 5.59 3.00 26.21
C SER A 29 4.21 2.97 25.56
N ALA A 30 3.60 4.12 25.38
CA ALA A 30 2.37 4.17 24.59
C ALA A 30 2.70 3.49 23.26
N ALA A 31 1.88 2.50 22.87
CA ALA A 31 2.05 1.84 21.61
C ALA A 31 2.04 2.89 20.49
N SER A 32 2.81 2.66 19.47
CA SER A 32 2.95 3.59 18.35
C SER A 32 1.66 3.57 17.53
N THR A 33 1.09 4.74 17.20
CA THR A 33 0.00 4.85 16.21
C THR A 33 0.55 4.88 14.78
N LEU A 34 1.80 4.48 14.59
CA LEU A 34 2.48 4.53 13.31
C LEU A 34 1.89 3.45 12.37
N LYS A 35 1.46 3.85 11.19
CA LYS A 35 1.05 2.88 10.15
C LYS A 35 2.20 1.92 9.88
N ASP A 36 1.88 0.65 9.63
CA ASP A 36 2.82 -0.43 9.36
C ASP A 36 3.79 -0.77 10.53
N ASP A 37 3.47 -0.40 11.77
CA ASP A 37 4.22 -0.80 12.98
C ASP A 37 3.40 -1.87 13.73
N TYR A 38 3.52 -3.13 13.28
CA TYR A 38 2.73 -4.25 13.79
C TYR A 38 3.17 -4.70 15.19
N ASN A 39 4.42 -4.40 15.58
CA ASN A 39 4.96 -4.82 16.86
C ASN A 39 5.09 -3.66 17.88
N GLY A 40 4.79 -2.42 17.48
CA GLY A 40 4.80 -1.23 18.33
C GLY A 40 6.20 -0.77 18.76
N ASP A 41 7.25 -1.11 18.01
CA ASP A 41 8.63 -0.74 18.36
C ASP A 41 9.03 0.64 17.80
N GLY A 42 8.13 1.28 17.06
CA GLY A 42 8.29 2.63 16.53
C GLY A 42 9.05 2.68 15.21
N TYR A 43 9.28 1.54 14.56
CA TYR A 43 9.76 1.42 13.19
C TYR A 43 8.62 0.89 12.30
N ARG A 44 8.62 1.29 11.03
CA ARG A 44 7.67 0.71 10.07
C ARG A 44 8.17 -0.66 9.63
N ASP A 45 7.26 -1.62 9.62
CA ASP A 45 7.51 -2.98 9.16
C ASP A 45 7.17 -3.11 7.68
N LEU A 46 7.68 -4.15 7.02
CA LEU A 46 7.37 -4.46 5.62
C LEU A 46 6.60 -5.77 5.54
N ALA A 47 5.34 -5.69 5.08
CA ALA A 47 4.55 -6.88 4.77
C ALA A 47 4.68 -7.23 3.29
N ILE A 48 4.89 -8.51 3.00
CA ILE A 48 5.19 -9.08 1.70
C ILE A 48 4.16 -10.17 1.42
N GLY A 49 3.27 -9.92 0.48
CA GLY A 49 2.28 -10.88 0.02
C GLY A 49 2.89 -11.88 -0.97
N THR A 50 2.50 -13.13 -0.81
CA THR A 50 2.87 -14.23 -1.69
C THR A 50 1.62 -15.07 -1.96
N PRO A 51 0.68 -14.57 -2.78
CA PRO A 51 -0.63 -15.19 -2.94
C PRO A 51 -0.56 -16.61 -3.49
N ARG A 52 0.42 -16.93 -4.34
CA ARG A 52 0.63 -18.31 -4.84
C ARG A 52 1.01 -19.32 -3.73
N SER A 53 1.49 -18.87 -2.58
CA SER A 53 1.70 -19.71 -1.40
C SER A 53 0.71 -19.42 -0.27
N ASN A 54 -0.33 -18.65 -0.53
CA ASN A 54 -1.33 -18.25 0.44
C ASN A 54 -0.71 -17.73 1.74
N SER A 55 0.23 -16.79 1.61
CA SER A 55 0.99 -16.30 2.77
C SER A 55 1.31 -14.81 2.71
N VAL A 56 1.47 -14.24 3.89
CA VAL A 56 2.05 -12.91 4.09
C VAL A 56 3.25 -13.05 5.02
N THR A 57 4.41 -12.59 4.57
CA THR A 57 5.61 -12.50 5.41
C THR A 57 5.79 -11.05 5.85
N VAL A 58 5.88 -10.82 7.15
CA VAL A 58 6.19 -9.50 7.72
C VAL A 58 7.60 -9.50 8.25
N THR A 59 8.42 -8.57 7.75
CA THR A 59 9.77 -8.31 8.27
C THR A 59 9.73 -7.04 9.11
N PHE A 60 10.16 -7.15 10.39
CA PHE A 60 10.10 -6.03 11.33
C PHE A 60 11.24 -5.04 11.10
N GLY A 61 10.87 -3.77 11.00
CA GLY A 61 11.78 -2.65 10.82
C GLY A 61 12.75 -2.45 11.97
N SER A 62 13.82 -1.70 11.74
CA SER A 62 14.78 -1.30 12.77
C SER A 62 15.67 -0.17 12.26
N ALA A 63 16.48 0.44 13.13
CA ALA A 63 17.48 1.43 12.72
C ALA A 63 18.46 0.94 11.63
N SER A 64 18.65 -0.38 11.51
CA SER A 64 19.45 -1.01 10.45
C SER A 64 18.65 -1.44 9.23
N GLY A 65 17.36 -1.19 9.18
CA GLY A 65 16.42 -1.64 8.14
C GLY A 65 15.75 -2.95 8.53
N VAL A 66 15.36 -3.76 7.55
CA VAL A 66 14.71 -5.08 7.69
C VAL A 66 15.72 -6.23 7.55
N SER A 67 15.37 -7.40 8.05
CA SER A 67 16.13 -8.65 7.84
C SER A 67 15.24 -9.87 8.01
N GLU A 68 15.63 -10.99 7.37
CA GLU A 68 14.93 -12.28 7.46
C GLU A 68 14.81 -12.81 8.90
N ARG A 69 15.78 -12.48 9.77
CA ARG A 69 15.80 -12.93 11.17
C ARG A 69 14.76 -12.27 12.07
N ARG A 70 14.20 -11.15 11.62
CA ARG A 70 13.16 -10.41 12.32
C ARG A 70 11.89 -10.43 11.50
N SER A 71 11.35 -11.63 11.30
CA SER A 71 10.18 -11.83 10.45
C SER A 71 9.21 -12.84 11.04
N VAL A 72 8.01 -12.82 10.52
CA VAL A 72 6.98 -13.82 10.77
C VAL A 72 6.21 -14.05 9.47
N THR A 73 5.94 -15.32 9.15
CA THR A 73 5.06 -15.68 8.03
C THR A 73 3.72 -16.12 8.58
N VAL A 74 2.66 -15.59 8.02
CA VAL A 74 1.25 -15.83 8.40
C VAL A 74 0.52 -16.44 7.21
N THR A 75 -0.26 -17.48 7.49
CA THR A 75 -1.18 -18.16 6.58
C THR A 75 -2.52 -18.37 7.28
N GLN A 76 -3.52 -18.85 6.58
CA GLN A 76 -4.78 -19.25 7.19
C GLN A 76 -4.63 -20.47 8.14
N ASP A 77 -3.55 -21.27 8.03
CA ASP A 77 -3.23 -22.34 8.98
C ASP A 77 -2.46 -21.85 10.23
N THR A 78 -2.13 -20.56 10.30
CA THR A 78 -1.46 -19.99 11.47
C THR A 78 -2.38 -20.01 12.67
N ALA A 79 -1.87 -20.49 13.82
CA ALA A 79 -2.67 -20.61 15.03
C ALA A 79 -3.31 -19.27 15.42
N GLY A 80 -4.65 -19.24 15.52
CA GLY A 80 -5.43 -18.05 15.85
C GLY A 80 -5.89 -17.25 14.63
N VAL A 81 -5.50 -17.63 13.42
CA VAL A 81 -6.06 -17.12 12.17
C VAL A 81 -7.20 -18.04 11.74
N PRO A 82 -8.40 -17.52 11.48
CA PRO A 82 -9.52 -18.33 10.98
C PRO A 82 -9.31 -18.75 9.53
N GLY A 83 -9.83 -19.89 9.15
CA GLY A 83 -9.76 -20.44 7.80
C GLY A 83 -8.92 -21.70 7.74
N VAL A 84 -8.67 -22.18 6.55
CA VAL A 84 -7.79 -23.30 6.20
C VAL A 84 -7.15 -22.90 4.88
N THR A 85 -5.85 -23.06 4.74
CA THR A 85 -5.15 -22.77 3.49
C THR A 85 -5.55 -23.78 2.42
N GLU A 86 -6.19 -23.32 1.37
CA GLU A 86 -6.57 -24.09 0.19
C GLU A 86 -5.80 -23.59 -1.04
N ALA A 87 -5.69 -24.42 -2.06
CA ALA A 87 -5.11 -23.98 -3.31
C ALA A 87 -6.00 -22.87 -3.92
N GLU A 88 -5.40 -21.84 -4.46
CA GLU A 88 -6.09 -20.75 -5.17
C GLU A 88 -6.87 -19.76 -4.28
N ASP A 89 -6.71 -19.77 -2.94
CA ASP A 89 -7.31 -18.75 -2.06
C ASP A 89 -6.73 -17.36 -2.31
N GLU A 90 -5.50 -17.32 -2.80
CA GLU A 90 -4.76 -16.06 -3.07
C GLU A 90 -4.60 -15.20 -1.81
N PHE A 91 -4.46 -15.82 -0.62
CA PHE A 91 -4.24 -15.10 0.62
C PHE A 91 -2.93 -14.30 0.56
N GLY A 92 -3.03 -12.98 0.69
CA GLY A 92 -1.91 -12.06 0.51
C GLY A 92 -1.90 -11.33 -0.83
N GLU A 93 -2.92 -11.51 -1.68
CA GLU A 93 -3.08 -10.75 -2.92
C GLU A 93 -3.22 -9.26 -2.64
N ASN A 94 -3.97 -8.89 -1.64
CA ASN A 94 -4.08 -7.53 -1.14
C ASN A 94 -3.70 -7.44 0.34
N ILE A 95 -2.98 -6.37 0.70
CA ILE A 95 -2.57 -6.11 2.08
C ILE A 95 -2.85 -4.66 2.43
N THR A 96 -3.54 -4.44 3.55
CA THR A 96 -3.72 -3.13 4.16
C THR A 96 -3.26 -3.16 5.61
N SER A 97 -2.74 -2.05 6.11
CA SER A 97 -2.24 -1.87 7.48
C SER A 97 -3.00 -0.75 8.17
N ALA A 98 -3.53 -1.03 9.35
CA ALA A 98 -4.27 -0.05 10.15
C ALA A 98 -4.35 -0.49 11.61
N ASP A 99 -4.41 0.44 12.55
CA ASP A 99 -4.83 0.17 13.92
C ASP A 99 -6.36 0.14 13.95
N THR A 100 -6.94 -1.06 13.82
CA THR A 100 -8.40 -1.24 13.67
C THR A 100 -9.15 -1.26 14.99
N ASN A 101 -8.43 -1.41 16.11
CA ASN A 101 -9.00 -1.54 17.45
C ASN A 101 -8.58 -0.41 18.41
N GLY A 102 -7.70 0.52 17.98
CA GLY A 102 -7.23 1.65 18.77
C GLY A 102 -6.24 1.28 19.88
N ASP A 103 -5.56 0.12 19.79
CA ASP A 103 -4.60 -0.34 20.80
C ASP A 103 -3.16 0.17 20.56
N GLY A 104 -2.94 0.87 19.45
CA GLY A 104 -1.70 1.50 19.05
C GLY A 104 -0.71 0.59 18.31
N TYR A 105 -1.09 -0.63 17.99
CA TYR A 105 -0.39 -1.51 17.07
C TYR A 105 -1.09 -1.49 15.71
N ALA A 106 -0.34 -1.52 14.63
CA ALA A 106 -0.95 -1.74 13.33
C ALA A 106 -1.47 -3.20 13.25
N ASP A 107 -2.67 -3.38 12.70
CA ASP A 107 -3.23 -4.68 12.36
C ASP A 107 -2.98 -4.96 10.88
N LEU A 108 -2.88 -6.24 10.54
CA LEU A 108 -2.68 -6.71 9.18
C LEU A 108 -4.05 -7.12 8.61
N ILE A 109 -4.47 -6.45 7.54
CA ILE A 109 -5.70 -6.74 6.81
C ILE A 109 -5.30 -7.42 5.51
N VAL A 110 -5.71 -8.66 5.30
CA VAL A 110 -5.29 -9.52 4.18
C VAL A 110 -6.48 -9.94 3.35
N GLY A 111 -6.44 -9.65 2.06
CA GLY A 111 -7.39 -10.18 1.09
C GLY A 111 -7.01 -11.58 0.63
N ALA A 112 -8.01 -12.42 0.45
CA ALA A 112 -7.95 -13.75 -0.16
C ALA A 112 -9.09 -13.85 -1.20
N PRO A 113 -8.96 -13.22 -2.37
CA PRO A 113 -10.07 -13.10 -3.33
C PRO A 113 -10.46 -14.42 -3.98
N GLY A 114 -9.60 -15.44 -3.93
CA GLY A 114 -9.91 -16.79 -4.43
C GLY A 114 -10.61 -17.69 -3.41
N GLU A 115 -10.70 -17.28 -2.16
CA GLU A 115 -11.32 -18.05 -1.05
C GLU A 115 -12.70 -18.59 -1.41
N GLN A 116 -12.93 -19.86 -1.09
CA GLN A 116 -14.23 -20.50 -1.29
C GLN A 116 -15.04 -20.56 0.00
N VAL A 117 -16.16 -19.87 0.03
CA VAL A 117 -17.11 -19.95 1.15
C VAL A 117 -18.26 -20.86 0.77
N GLU A 118 -18.47 -21.95 1.53
CA GLU A 118 -19.48 -22.98 1.24
C GLU A 118 -19.38 -23.57 -0.19
N GLY A 119 -18.15 -23.70 -0.71
CA GLY A 119 -17.87 -24.24 -2.03
C GLY A 119 -18.18 -23.30 -3.21
N LYS A 120 -18.34 -22.00 -2.94
CA LYS A 120 -18.52 -20.96 -3.95
C LYS A 120 -17.33 -20.00 -3.91
N PRO A 121 -16.73 -19.66 -5.06
CA PRO A 121 -15.73 -18.60 -5.12
C PRO A 121 -16.38 -17.29 -4.65
N SER A 122 -15.98 -16.83 -3.49
CA SER A 122 -16.57 -15.63 -2.87
C SER A 122 -15.52 -14.60 -2.50
N GLY A 123 -14.35 -15.08 -2.10
CA GLY A 123 -13.31 -14.26 -1.49
C GLY A 123 -13.55 -13.97 -0.02
N SER A 124 -12.49 -13.57 0.67
CA SER A 124 -12.54 -13.18 2.08
C SER A 124 -11.53 -12.08 2.41
N VAL A 125 -11.71 -11.42 3.55
CA VAL A 125 -10.74 -10.51 4.14
C VAL A 125 -10.48 -10.94 5.58
N THR A 126 -9.23 -11.18 5.92
CA THR A 126 -8.82 -11.54 7.28
C THR A 126 -8.13 -10.37 7.96
N VAL A 127 -8.59 -10.01 9.16
CA VAL A 127 -7.96 -8.98 10.01
C VAL A 127 -7.20 -9.66 11.12
N ILE A 128 -5.89 -9.45 11.20
CA ILE A 128 -4.98 -10.08 12.15
C ILE A 128 -4.38 -9.01 13.05
N LYS A 129 -4.66 -9.11 14.35
CA LYS A 129 -4.28 -8.08 15.31
C LYS A 129 -2.77 -8.04 15.54
N GLY A 130 -2.22 -6.84 15.47
CA GLY A 130 -0.85 -6.54 15.88
C GLY A 130 -0.66 -6.65 17.40
N GLY A 131 0.57 -6.55 17.86
CA GLY A 131 0.88 -6.57 19.28
C GLY A 131 2.38 -6.68 19.55
N LYS A 132 2.79 -6.44 20.79
CA LYS A 132 4.19 -6.33 21.24
C LYS A 132 5.17 -7.41 20.73
N ASN A 133 4.68 -8.58 20.41
CA ASN A 133 5.50 -9.70 19.94
C ASN A 133 5.21 -10.05 18.46
N GLY A 134 4.67 -9.13 17.71
CA GLY A 134 4.11 -9.33 16.37
C GLY A 134 2.61 -9.61 16.45
N PHE A 135 2.11 -10.56 15.68
CA PHE A 135 0.69 -10.83 15.62
C PHE A 135 0.20 -11.62 16.83
N THR A 136 -1.02 -11.27 17.32
CA THR A 136 -1.65 -11.89 18.47
C THR A 136 -2.79 -12.79 18.04
N SER A 137 -3.25 -13.65 18.95
CA SER A 137 -4.52 -14.38 18.77
C SER A 137 -5.68 -13.38 18.78
N GLY A 138 -6.66 -13.57 17.92
CA GLY A 138 -7.84 -12.71 17.84
C GLY A 138 -8.11 -12.21 16.42
N ALA A 139 -7.53 -12.89 15.43
CA ALA A 139 -7.88 -12.66 14.05
C ALA A 139 -9.36 -13.01 13.80
N HIS A 140 -9.97 -12.29 12.87
CA HIS A 140 -11.33 -12.57 12.40
C HIS A 140 -11.41 -12.46 10.89
N VAL A 141 -12.36 -13.14 10.28
CA VAL A 141 -12.59 -13.13 8.85
C VAL A 141 -13.90 -12.40 8.52
N LEU A 142 -13.85 -11.58 7.49
CA LEU A 142 -15.00 -11.00 6.83
C LEU A 142 -15.24 -11.78 5.54
N ASN A 143 -16.38 -12.43 5.47
CA ASN A 143 -16.81 -13.13 4.26
C ASN A 143 -17.58 -12.18 3.36
N ALA A 144 -17.54 -12.44 2.07
CA ALA A 144 -18.31 -11.72 1.08
C ALA A 144 -19.82 -11.69 1.44
N PRO A 145 -20.51 -10.56 1.28
CA PRO A 145 -21.96 -10.52 1.37
C PRO A 145 -22.62 -11.47 0.39
N ALA A 146 -23.85 -11.94 0.72
CA ALA A 146 -24.51 -13.05 0.02
C ALA A 146 -24.73 -12.86 -1.50
N ASP A 147 -24.78 -11.62 -1.96
CA ASP A 147 -25.04 -11.26 -3.37
C ASP A 147 -23.75 -10.79 -4.10
N THR A 148 -22.57 -11.11 -3.57
CA THR A 148 -21.29 -10.71 -4.15
C THR A 148 -20.91 -11.61 -5.33
N ALA A 149 -20.42 -11.02 -6.41
CA ALA A 149 -20.06 -11.74 -7.63
C ALA A 149 -18.77 -12.59 -7.54
N GLY A 150 -18.10 -12.57 -6.39
CA GLY A 150 -16.81 -13.25 -6.15
C GLY A 150 -15.64 -12.27 -6.04
N ARG A 151 -14.45 -12.77 -5.69
CA ARG A 151 -13.20 -12.01 -5.53
C ARG A 151 -13.26 -10.91 -4.45
N PHE A 152 -14.06 -11.09 -3.41
CA PHE A 152 -14.11 -10.18 -2.27
C PHE A 152 -12.74 -10.11 -1.57
N GLY A 153 -12.20 -8.92 -1.46
CA GLY A 153 -10.87 -8.69 -0.90
C GLY A 153 -9.77 -8.44 -1.94
N GLU A 154 -10.11 -8.25 -3.22
CA GLU A 154 -9.15 -7.85 -4.27
C GLU A 154 -8.41 -6.56 -3.90
N ALA A 155 -9.13 -5.60 -3.33
CA ALA A 155 -8.53 -4.41 -2.77
C ALA A 155 -9.24 -3.99 -1.49
N THR A 156 -8.47 -3.36 -0.59
CA THR A 156 -8.97 -2.84 0.68
C THR A 156 -8.36 -1.48 0.99
N THR A 157 -9.09 -0.62 1.70
CA THR A 157 -8.55 0.57 2.31
C THR A 157 -9.20 0.85 3.66
N TRP A 158 -8.45 1.50 4.55
CA TRP A 158 -8.91 1.86 5.89
C TRP A 158 -8.72 3.34 6.13
N ASN A 159 -9.80 4.10 6.19
CA ASN A 159 -9.80 5.53 6.47
C ASN A 159 -11.19 5.97 6.94
N ASP A 160 -11.28 7.16 7.53
CA ASP A 160 -12.55 7.82 7.83
C ASP A 160 -13.14 8.37 6.52
N LEU A 161 -13.88 7.51 5.81
CA LEU A 161 -14.37 7.77 4.47
C LEU A 161 -15.71 8.53 4.44
N ASP A 162 -16.48 8.49 5.54
CA ASP A 162 -17.74 9.20 5.70
C ASP A 162 -17.64 10.44 6.60
N THR A 163 -16.45 10.72 7.11
CA THR A 163 -16.11 11.92 7.91
C THR A 163 -16.87 12.03 9.23
N ASP A 164 -17.24 10.91 9.81
CA ASP A 164 -17.90 10.86 11.12
C ASP A 164 -16.90 10.77 12.30
N GLY A 165 -15.61 10.66 12.01
CA GLY A 165 -14.51 10.54 12.95
C GLY A 165 -14.17 9.08 13.31
N SER A 166 -14.83 8.12 12.66
CA SER A 166 -14.62 6.68 12.88
C SER A 166 -14.19 6.02 11.56
N PRO A 167 -13.00 5.41 11.46
CA PRO A 167 -12.55 4.81 10.22
C PRO A 167 -13.42 3.62 9.78
N GLN A 168 -13.59 3.50 8.47
CA GLN A 168 -14.24 2.39 7.81
C GLN A 168 -13.22 1.54 7.06
N LEU A 169 -13.50 0.23 6.94
CA LEU A 169 -12.86 -0.65 5.99
C LEU A 169 -13.69 -0.68 4.71
N ALA A 170 -13.11 -0.24 3.61
CA ALA A 170 -13.68 -0.45 2.28
C ALA A 170 -13.05 -1.68 1.63
N VAL A 171 -13.86 -2.49 0.94
CA VAL A 171 -13.45 -3.74 0.27
C VAL A 171 -14.02 -3.76 -1.13
N ILE A 172 -13.19 -4.10 -2.12
CA ILE A 172 -13.59 -4.35 -3.50
C ILE A 172 -13.88 -5.83 -3.70
N SER A 173 -14.83 -6.12 -4.60
CA SER A 173 -15.21 -7.42 -5.08
C SER A 173 -15.69 -7.32 -6.54
N GLY A 174 -14.79 -7.50 -7.51
CA GLY A 174 -15.11 -7.36 -8.92
C GLY A 174 -15.58 -5.95 -9.30
N ASP A 175 -16.86 -5.80 -9.70
CA ASP A 175 -17.48 -4.51 -10.01
C ASP A 175 -18.17 -3.84 -8.81
N ASN A 176 -18.10 -4.46 -7.62
CA ASN A 176 -18.75 -4.01 -6.40
C ASN A 176 -17.76 -3.58 -5.33
N TRP A 177 -18.22 -2.80 -4.38
CA TRP A 177 -17.47 -2.39 -3.23
C TRP A 177 -18.37 -2.26 -2.01
N TRP A 178 -17.77 -2.46 -0.83
CA TRP A 178 -18.48 -2.57 0.43
C TRP A 178 -17.78 -1.75 1.50
N PHE A 179 -18.56 -1.10 2.36
CA PHE A 179 -18.04 -0.48 3.58
C PHE A 179 -18.40 -1.29 4.81
N TYR A 180 -17.46 -1.33 5.74
CA TYR A 180 -17.65 -1.87 7.07
C TYR A 180 -17.39 -0.78 8.10
N THR A 181 -18.35 -0.51 9.01
CA THR A 181 -18.10 0.37 10.15
C THR A 181 -17.11 -0.31 11.08
N GLY A 182 -15.89 0.21 11.16
CA GLY A 182 -14.79 -0.52 11.76
C GLY A 182 -14.42 -1.79 10.99
N ALA A 183 -13.57 -2.64 11.56
CA ALA A 183 -13.11 -3.87 10.92
C ALA A 183 -14.02 -5.09 11.22
N GLU A 184 -15.04 -4.94 12.05
CA GLU A 184 -15.90 -6.03 12.54
C GLU A 184 -17.40 -5.78 12.29
N GLY A 185 -17.72 -4.64 11.69
CA GLY A 185 -19.09 -4.19 11.49
C GLY A 185 -19.87 -4.98 10.44
N ARG A 186 -21.14 -4.63 10.26
CA ARG A 186 -21.90 -5.15 9.14
C ARG A 186 -21.58 -4.36 7.89
N PRO A 187 -21.47 -5.02 6.74
CA PRO A 187 -21.30 -4.32 5.49
C PRO A 187 -22.55 -3.48 5.19
N TYR A 188 -22.33 -2.30 4.70
CA TYR A 188 -23.35 -1.57 3.97
C TYR A 188 -22.79 -1.28 2.57
N GLY A 189 -23.48 -1.81 1.55
CA GLY A 189 -23.17 -1.48 0.16
C GLY A 189 -23.73 -0.11 -0.16
N LEU A 190 -22.98 0.66 -0.92
CA LEU A 190 -23.54 1.83 -1.57
C LEU A 190 -23.82 1.41 -3.02
N GLU A 191 -25.11 1.31 -3.37
CA GLU A 191 -25.49 1.30 -4.77
C GLU A 191 -25.10 2.67 -5.35
N VAL A 192 -24.12 2.66 -6.23
CA VAL A 192 -23.62 3.87 -6.87
C VAL A 192 -23.72 3.69 -8.37
N ASP A 193 -24.62 4.43 -8.98
CA ASP A 193 -24.90 4.40 -10.42
C ASP A 193 -23.72 4.87 -11.32
N PHE A 194 -22.56 5.16 -10.75
CA PHE A 194 -21.45 5.72 -11.52
C PHE A 194 -20.40 4.68 -11.93
N ILE A 195 -20.42 3.46 -11.38
CA ILE A 195 -19.58 2.36 -11.89
C ILE A 195 -20.24 1.81 -13.14
N PRO A 196 -19.54 1.81 -14.29
CA PRO A 196 -20.12 1.27 -15.52
C PRO A 196 -20.46 -0.22 -15.38
N GLU A 197 -21.58 -0.63 -15.95
CA GLU A 197 -21.99 -2.05 -15.96
C GLU A 197 -20.90 -2.91 -16.61
N GLY A 198 -20.49 -3.97 -15.91
CA GLY A 198 -19.44 -4.90 -16.36
C GLY A 198 -18.01 -4.33 -16.26
N ALA A 199 -17.81 -3.24 -15.51
CA ALA A 199 -16.46 -2.80 -15.16
C ALA A 199 -15.82 -3.79 -14.18
N HIS A 200 -14.50 -3.87 -14.19
CA HIS A 200 -13.70 -4.54 -13.18
C HIS A 200 -12.90 -3.49 -12.42
N LEU A 201 -12.98 -3.51 -11.08
CA LEU A 201 -12.24 -2.60 -10.23
C LEU A 201 -10.94 -3.28 -9.79
N ASP A 202 -9.80 -2.73 -10.19
CA ASP A 202 -8.49 -3.26 -9.84
C ASP A 202 -8.04 -2.78 -8.45
N GLY A 203 -8.55 -1.62 -8.01
CA GLY A 203 -8.14 -1.12 -6.71
C GLY A 203 -8.79 0.19 -6.28
N MET A 204 -8.37 0.61 -5.08
CA MET A 204 -8.76 1.90 -4.51
C MET A 204 -7.61 2.54 -3.75
N VAL A 205 -7.58 3.86 -3.75
CA VAL A 205 -6.63 4.66 -2.98
C VAL A 205 -7.36 5.79 -2.27
N ALA A 206 -7.03 6.03 -1.00
CA ALA A 206 -7.61 7.11 -0.22
C ALA A 206 -6.58 8.22 0.03
N GLY A 207 -7.05 9.47 0.07
CA GLY A 207 -6.21 10.64 0.33
C GLY A 207 -7.05 11.91 0.53
N HIS A 208 -6.38 12.97 0.96
CA HIS A 208 -6.97 14.30 1.12
C HIS A 208 -6.93 15.11 -0.19
N PHE A 209 -7.54 14.57 -1.25
CA PHE A 209 -7.38 15.10 -2.62
C PHE A 209 -8.04 16.48 -2.86
N LYS A 210 -9.22 16.70 -2.31
CA LYS A 210 -10.01 17.94 -2.55
C LYS A 210 -10.30 18.72 -1.29
N TYR A 211 -10.05 18.13 -0.14
CA TYR A 211 -10.31 18.70 1.17
C TYR A 211 -9.19 18.27 2.12
N LYS A 212 -8.62 19.21 2.88
CA LYS A 212 -7.48 18.90 3.78
C LYS A 212 -7.88 18.07 5.01
N ASP A 213 -9.14 18.18 5.40
CA ASP A 213 -9.66 17.55 6.61
C ASP A 213 -10.64 16.40 6.31
N VAL A 214 -10.81 16.04 5.03
CA VAL A 214 -11.76 15.02 4.58
C VAL A 214 -11.07 14.06 3.63
N TYR A 215 -11.08 12.80 3.97
CA TYR A 215 -10.63 11.76 3.05
C TYR A 215 -11.60 11.62 1.88
N GLY A 216 -11.04 11.53 0.69
CA GLY A 216 -11.72 10.97 -0.46
C GLY A 216 -11.04 9.66 -0.84
N PHE A 217 -11.65 8.92 -1.73
CA PHE A 217 -11.04 7.74 -2.33
C PHE A 217 -11.26 7.71 -3.83
N VAL A 218 -10.35 7.05 -4.50
CA VAL A 218 -10.39 6.87 -5.95
C VAL A 218 -10.49 5.39 -6.23
N LEU A 219 -11.53 5.00 -6.95
CA LEU A 219 -11.67 3.68 -7.56
C LEU A 219 -11.03 3.72 -8.94
N TYR A 220 -10.29 2.69 -9.29
CA TYR A 220 -9.67 2.56 -10.61
C TYR A 220 -9.78 1.13 -11.11
N GLY A 221 -9.74 0.97 -12.42
CA GLY A 221 -9.87 -0.33 -13.06
C GLY A 221 -10.21 -0.22 -14.55
N GLU A 222 -10.86 -1.24 -15.06
CA GLU A 222 -11.16 -1.44 -16.45
C GLU A 222 -12.68 -1.48 -16.70
N ARG A 223 -13.13 -0.94 -17.81
CA ARG A 223 -14.50 -1.05 -18.31
C ARG A 223 -14.68 -2.36 -19.07
N ALA A 224 -15.93 -2.76 -19.26
CA ALA A 224 -16.28 -3.93 -20.07
C ALA A 224 -15.74 -3.89 -21.53
N ASP A 225 -15.44 -2.71 -22.06
CA ASP A 225 -14.86 -2.51 -23.39
C ASP A 225 -13.32 -2.47 -23.41
N GLY A 226 -12.67 -2.69 -22.25
CA GLY A 226 -11.22 -2.65 -22.07
C GLY A 226 -10.65 -1.25 -21.90
N GLY A 227 -11.49 -0.22 -21.78
CA GLY A 227 -11.05 1.15 -21.52
C GLY A 227 -10.80 1.41 -20.05
N ALA A 228 -9.87 2.33 -19.74
CA ALA A 228 -9.59 2.73 -18.38
C ALA A 228 -10.81 3.36 -17.69
N TYR A 229 -10.93 3.09 -16.40
CA TYR A 229 -11.90 3.72 -15.52
C TYR A 229 -11.21 4.28 -14.27
N THR A 230 -11.52 5.51 -13.92
CA THR A 230 -11.05 6.13 -12.67
C THR A 230 -12.12 7.08 -12.17
N ALA A 231 -12.58 6.88 -10.95
CA ALA A 231 -13.60 7.72 -10.33
C ALA A 231 -13.20 8.10 -8.91
N PHE A 232 -13.36 9.37 -8.60
CA PHE A 232 -13.19 9.94 -7.26
C PHE A 232 -14.53 9.94 -6.52
N MET A 233 -14.46 9.62 -5.25
CA MET A 233 -15.57 9.77 -4.31
C MET A 233 -15.10 10.45 -3.03
N SER A 234 -15.97 11.27 -2.45
CA SER A 234 -15.80 11.79 -1.09
C SER A 234 -17.06 11.56 -0.29
N GLY A 235 -16.91 11.25 0.99
CA GLY A 235 -18.00 11.22 1.95
C GLY A 235 -18.67 12.59 2.10
N GLY A 236 -19.93 12.56 2.46
CA GLY A 236 -20.72 13.79 2.59
C GLY A 236 -20.22 14.69 3.70
N VAL A 237 -19.70 15.82 3.35
CA VAL A 237 -19.55 16.95 4.29
C VAL A 237 -20.95 17.52 4.53
N GLY A 238 -21.61 17.13 5.65
CA GLY A 238 -22.96 17.57 5.98
C GLY A 238 -24.08 16.87 5.20
N ASP A 239 -25.17 17.54 4.95
CA ASP A 239 -26.40 16.99 4.35
C ASP A 239 -26.31 16.62 2.84
N TYR A 240 -25.13 16.62 2.24
CA TYR A 240 -24.95 16.51 0.79
C TYR A 240 -24.69 15.08 0.27
N GLY A 241 -24.58 14.07 1.13
CA GLY A 241 -24.32 12.70 0.72
C GLY A 241 -22.93 12.54 0.04
N TYR A 242 -22.69 11.37 -0.52
CA TYR A 242 -21.45 11.10 -1.26
C TYR A 242 -21.41 11.89 -2.58
N GLN A 243 -20.24 12.46 -2.88
CA GLN A 243 -19.97 13.14 -4.14
C GLN A 243 -19.13 12.17 -5.01
N ALA A 244 -19.53 11.98 -6.26
CA ALA A 244 -18.79 11.17 -7.22
C ALA A 244 -18.40 12.02 -8.44
N GLU A 245 -17.20 11.79 -8.96
CA GLU A 245 -16.67 12.42 -10.17
C GLU A 245 -15.85 11.43 -10.98
N VAL A 246 -16.23 11.17 -12.23
CA VAL A 246 -15.44 10.36 -13.13
C VAL A 246 -14.25 11.19 -13.62
N LEU A 247 -13.04 10.74 -13.29
CA LEU A 247 -11.79 11.44 -13.61
C LEU A 247 -11.20 11.01 -14.97
N ALA A 248 -11.41 9.75 -15.34
CA ALA A 248 -11.03 9.21 -16.62
C ALA A 248 -12.01 8.10 -17.03
N GLU A 249 -12.45 8.13 -18.26
CA GLU A 249 -13.36 7.16 -18.84
C GLU A 249 -13.08 6.97 -20.33
N GLY A 250 -12.96 5.71 -20.76
CA GLY A 250 -12.66 5.38 -22.14
C GLY A 250 -11.19 5.53 -22.49
N GLY A 251 -10.87 5.43 -23.74
CA GLY A 251 -9.51 5.41 -24.28
C GLY A 251 -9.22 4.15 -25.05
N ASP A 252 -7.95 3.87 -25.29
CA ASP A 252 -7.52 2.64 -25.97
C ASP A 252 -7.90 1.43 -25.11
N ARG A 253 -8.33 0.33 -25.73
CA ARG A 253 -8.68 -0.94 -25.06
C ARG A 253 -7.52 -1.56 -24.25
N THR A 254 -6.32 -1.00 -24.40
CA THR A 254 -5.13 -1.38 -23.64
C THR A 254 -4.85 -0.46 -22.43
N ALA A 255 -5.73 0.51 -22.16
CA ALA A 255 -5.52 1.50 -21.12
C ALA A 255 -6.05 1.03 -19.75
N THR A 256 -5.61 -0.10 -19.26
CA THR A 256 -5.86 -0.55 -17.90
C THR A 256 -5.17 0.36 -16.86
N ARG A 257 -5.69 0.41 -15.65
CA ARG A 257 -5.04 1.08 -14.52
C ARG A 257 -4.50 0.03 -13.59
N ASP A 258 -3.22 -0.26 -13.68
CA ASP A 258 -2.61 -1.35 -12.91
C ASP A 258 -2.35 -0.98 -11.46
N ALA A 259 -2.10 0.31 -11.19
CA ALA A 259 -1.75 0.77 -9.85
C ALA A 259 -2.17 2.21 -9.61
N ALA A 260 -2.40 2.56 -8.35
CA ALA A 260 -2.56 3.95 -7.93
C ALA A 260 -1.93 4.20 -6.56
N THR A 261 -1.51 5.44 -6.33
CA THR A 261 -1.01 5.90 -5.04
C THR A 261 -1.41 7.37 -4.82
N ALA A 262 -1.32 7.83 -3.58
CA ALA A 262 -1.58 9.21 -3.21
C ALA A 262 -0.42 9.80 -2.41
N GLY A 263 -0.20 11.09 -2.56
CA GLY A 263 0.77 11.84 -1.77
C GLY A 263 0.94 13.26 -2.29
N ASP A 264 1.34 14.17 -1.41
CA ASP A 264 1.52 15.59 -1.70
C ASP A 264 2.85 15.83 -2.45
N VAL A 265 2.81 15.87 -3.79
CA VAL A 265 4.01 16.02 -4.62
C VAL A 265 4.38 17.49 -4.87
N ASP A 266 3.49 18.44 -4.60
CA ASP A 266 3.77 19.87 -4.78
C ASP A 266 3.92 20.66 -3.48
N GLY A 267 3.62 20.05 -2.33
CA GLY A 267 3.77 20.63 -1.01
C GLY A 267 2.64 21.58 -0.61
N ASP A 268 1.49 21.50 -1.27
CA ASP A 268 0.36 22.40 -1.01
C ASP A 268 -0.57 21.91 0.12
N GLY A 269 -0.35 20.68 0.61
CA GLY A 269 -1.06 20.03 1.70
C GLY A 269 -2.34 19.31 1.27
N TYR A 270 -2.55 19.10 -0.03
CA TYR A 270 -3.50 18.14 -0.57
C TYR A 270 -2.73 16.93 -1.09
N ASP A 271 -3.33 15.75 -1.00
CA ASP A 271 -2.77 14.58 -1.67
C ASP A 271 -3.05 14.68 -3.18
N ASP A 272 -2.06 14.30 -3.98
CA ASP A 272 -2.14 14.18 -5.43
C ASP A 272 -2.43 12.73 -5.79
N LEU A 273 -3.19 12.53 -6.86
CA LEU A 273 -3.47 11.22 -7.40
C LEU A 273 -2.45 10.85 -8.46
N ILE A 274 -1.78 9.72 -8.27
CA ILE A 274 -0.88 9.12 -9.25
C ILE A 274 -1.46 7.78 -9.67
N THR A 275 -1.68 7.58 -10.98
CA THR A 275 -2.14 6.31 -11.55
C THR A 275 -1.12 5.78 -12.55
N GLY A 276 -0.80 4.49 -12.47
CA GLY A 276 0.02 3.77 -13.42
C GLY A 276 -0.81 3.11 -14.52
N ASN A 277 -0.24 2.95 -15.68
CA ASN A 277 -0.82 2.24 -16.82
C ASN A 277 0.30 1.55 -17.61
N SER A 278 0.56 0.29 -17.30
CA SER A 278 1.61 -0.52 -17.92
C SER A 278 1.35 -0.82 -19.39
N SER A 279 0.09 -0.76 -19.80
CA SER A 279 -0.35 -1.05 -21.17
C SER A 279 -0.51 0.19 -22.05
N ALA A 280 -0.13 1.38 -21.56
CA ALA A 280 -0.15 2.58 -22.39
C ALA A 280 0.74 2.41 -23.62
N THR A 281 0.37 3.07 -24.71
CA THR A 281 1.08 2.96 -25.99
C THR A 281 2.58 2.97 -25.82
N ARG A 282 3.28 1.95 -26.32
CA ARG A 282 4.68 1.60 -26.15
C ARG A 282 4.98 0.99 -24.79
N GLY A 283 5.76 1.69 -23.93
CA GLY A 283 6.34 1.12 -22.70
C GLY A 283 5.55 1.33 -21.42
N GLY A 284 4.37 1.96 -21.50
CA GLY A 284 3.59 2.29 -20.29
C GLY A 284 3.74 3.74 -19.84
N SER A 285 3.00 4.14 -18.82
CA SER A 285 3.01 5.53 -18.33
C SER A 285 2.49 5.67 -16.89
N VAL A 286 2.79 6.83 -16.28
CA VAL A 286 2.14 7.29 -15.07
C VAL A 286 1.47 8.63 -15.29
N THR A 287 0.28 8.82 -14.74
CA THR A 287 -0.48 10.07 -14.81
C THR A 287 -0.63 10.67 -13.43
N VAL A 288 -0.25 11.94 -13.27
CA VAL A 288 -0.37 12.71 -12.03
C VAL A 288 -1.50 13.71 -12.19
N ARG A 289 -2.38 13.78 -11.20
CA ARG A 289 -3.40 14.82 -11.03
C ARG A 289 -3.20 15.47 -9.69
N LEU A 290 -2.77 16.74 -9.69
CA LEU A 290 -2.61 17.49 -8.45
C LEU A 290 -3.97 17.66 -7.77
N GLY A 291 -3.99 17.39 -6.47
CA GLY A 291 -5.10 17.73 -5.60
C GLY A 291 -5.23 19.23 -5.44
N GLY A 292 -6.26 19.70 -4.75
CA GLY A 292 -6.42 21.12 -4.49
C GLY A 292 -7.83 21.48 -4.06
N ASP A 293 -8.05 22.73 -3.62
CA ASP A 293 -9.32 23.16 -3.06
C ASP A 293 -10.51 22.82 -3.98
N ARG A 294 -11.27 21.79 -3.59
CA ARG A 294 -12.49 21.27 -4.22
C ARG A 294 -12.37 20.77 -5.66
N LYS A 295 -11.16 20.55 -6.16
CA LYS A 295 -10.94 20.08 -7.54
C LYS A 295 -9.61 19.39 -7.72
N PHE A 296 -9.51 18.57 -8.75
CA PHE A 296 -8.23 18.12 -9.29
C PHE A 296 -7.70 19.07 -10.35
N GLY A 297 -6.37 19.16 -10.45
CA GLY A 297 -5.68 19.78 -11.57
C GLY A 297 -5.82 18.98 -12.87
N ALA A 298 -5.34 19.56 -13.97
CA ALA A 298 -5.25 18.87 -15.24
C ALA A 298 -4.25 17.70 -15.13
N PRO A 299 -4.50 16.53 -15.75
CA PRO A 299 -3.59 15.42 -15.73
C PRO A 299 -2.28 15.75 -16.45
N VAL A 300 -1.16 15.27 -15.89
CA VAL A 300 0.15 15.31 -16.51
C VAL A 300 0.66 13.88 -16.60
N THR A 301 0.97 13.40 -17.80
CA THR A 301 1.44 12.04 -18.03
C THR A 301 2.94 12.04 -18.26
N TYR A 302 3.62 11.06 -17.68
CA TYR A 302 5.05 10.78 -17.80
C TYR A 302 5.24 9.34 -18.28
N ASP A 303 6.20 9.17 -19.20
CA ASP A 303 6.67 7.92 -19.77
C ASP A 303 8.21 7.94 -19.85
N GLN A 304 8.81 6.86 -20.33
CA GLN A 304 10.27 6.81 -20.49
C GLN A 304 10.80 7.68 -21.64
N ALA A 305 9.94 8.15 -22.55
CA ALA A 305 10.29 9.17 -23.54
C ALA A 305 10.25 10.59 -22.97
N SER A 306 9.70 10.81 -21.79
CA SER A 306 9.58 12.11 -21.15
C SER A 306 10.94 12.66 -20.72
N THR A 307 11.17 13.98 -20.93
CA THR A 307 12.46 14.61 -20.64
C THR A 307 12.88 14.44 -19.19
N GLY A 308 14.07 13.86 -18.97
CA GLY A 308 14.66 13.65 -17.65
C GLY A 308 14.26 12.33 -16.98
N ILE A 309 13.42 11.52 -17.60
CA ILE A 309 13.10 10.18 -17.17
C ILE A 309 14.05 9.20 -17.86
N PRO A 310 14.77 8.34 -17.14
CA PRO A 310 15.68 7.37 -17.74
C PRO A 310 14.94 6.20 -18.35
N GLY A 311 15.57 5.52 -19.30
CA GLY A 311 15.05 4.39 -20.06
C GLY A 311 14.81 4.76 -21.51
N ALA A 312 14.37 3.81 -22.28
CA ALA A 312 13.81 3.97 -23.60
C ALA A 312 12.35 3.50 -23.53
N ASP A 313 11.46 4.17 -24.23
CA ASP A 313 10.05 3.83 -24.26
C ASP A 313 9.81 2.67 -25.24
N GLU A 314 9.95 1.44 -24.76
CA GLU A 314 9.89 0.21 -25.55
C GLU A 314 8.60 -0.55 -25.25
N ALA A 315 8.17 -1.36 -26.20
CA ALA A 315 6.97 -2.17 -25.98
C ALA A 315 7.22 -3.21 -24.89
N ASP A 316 6.22 -3.42 -24.08
CA ASP A 316 6.23 -4.42 -22.98
C ASP A 316 7.08 -4.09 -21.75
N ASP A 317 7.73 -2.90 -21.66
CA ASP A 317 8.45 -2.46 -20.46
C ASP A 317 7.56 -2.44 -19.22
N GLY A 318 6.31 -2.05 -19.40
CA GLY A 318 5.33 -1.98 -18.32
C GLY A 318 5.58 -0.85 -17.32
N PHE A 319 6.14 0.30 -17.76
CA PHE A 319 6.34 1.46 -16.90
C PHE A 319 5.02 1.95 -16.31
N GLY A 320 4.90 1.91 -14.99
CA GLY A 320 3.65 2.20 -14.28
C GLY A 320 2.88 0.96 -13.82
N ALA A 321 3.38 -0.26 -14.04
CA ALA A 321 2.78 -1.48 -13.50
C ALA A 321 2.67 -1.44 -11.97
N SER A 322 3.61 -0.78 -11.31
CA SER A 322 3.55 -0.49 -9.88
C SER A 322 3.99 0.94 -9.60
N VAL A 323 3.35 1.59 -8.61
CA VAL A 323 3.67 2.97 -8.19
C VAL A 323 3.64 3.11 -6.68
N ALA A 324 4.57 3.88 -6.13
CA ALA A 324 4.59 4.22 -4.71
C ALA A 324 5.06 5.65 -4.48
N ALA A 325 4.37 6.37 -3.60
CA ALA A 325 4.65 7.73 -3.21
C ALA A 325 5.30 7.79 -1.82
N GLY A 326 6.34 8.61 -1.65
CA GLY A 326 7.03 8.80 -0.37
C GLY A 326 8.20 9.78 -0.48
N ASP A 327 8.45 10.54 0.58
CA ASP A 327 9.58 11.49 0.65
C ASP A 327 10.89 10.72 0.86
N VAL A 328 11.61 10.43 -0.22
CA VAL A 328 12.89 9.69 -0.22
C VAL A 328 14.05 10.59 0.20
N THR A 329 13.93 11.90 -0.03
CA THR A 329 15.01 12.85 0.22
C THR A 329 14.93 13.53 1.59
N GLY A 330 13.75 13.53 2.22
CA GLY A 330 13.49 14.21 3.49
C GLY A 330 13.35 15.72 3.31
N ASP A 331 12.94 16.18 2.13
CA ASP A 331 12.75 17.61 1.82
C ASP A 331 11.29 18.07 1.99
N GLY A 332 10.39 17.13 2.35
CA GLY A 332 8.97 17.39 2.60
C GLY A 332 8.11 17.28 1.35
N LEU A 333 8.67 17.00 0.17
CA LEU A 333 7.93 16.69 -1.05
C LEU A 333 7.90 15.17 -1.27
N VAL A 334 6.80 14.70 -1.79
CA VAL A 334 6.66 13.27 -2.09
C VAL A 334 7.31 12.95 -3.43
N ASP A 335 8.28 12.02 -3.41
CA ASP A 335 8.89 11.41 -4.59
C ASP A 335 8.06 10.21 -5.05
N LEU A 336 8.30 9.73 -6.29
CA LEU A 336 7.56 8.64 -6.88
C LEU A 336 8.50 7.52 -7.33
N ALA A 337 8.26 6.29 -6.87
CA ALA A 337 8.85 5.08 -7.43
C ALA A 337 7.89 4.48 -8.46
N VAL A 338 8.41 4.16 -9.65
CA VAL A 338 7.64 3.58 -10.76
C VAL A 338 8.33 2.30 -11.21
N GLY A 339 7.62 1.17 -11.14
CA GLY A 339 8.08 -0.11 -11.66
C GLY A 339 7.86 -0.26 -13.15
N ALA A 340 8.81 -0.89 -13.82
CA ALA A 340 8.78 -1.31 -15.22
C ALA A 340 9.29 -2.77 -15.27
N PRO A 341 8.46 -3.75 -14.92
CA PRO A 341 8.90 -5.14 -14.75
C PRO A 341 9.32 -5.81 -16.06
N GLY A 342 8.91 -5.31 -17.21
CA GLY A 342 9.31 -5.82 -18.51
C GLY A 342 10.59 -5.18 -19.09
N GLU A 343 11.14 -4.15 -18.46
CA GLU A 343 12.33 -3.42 -18.93
C GLU A 343 13.51 -4.33 -19.25
N GLU A 344 14.13 -4.12 -20.42
CA GLU A 344 15.38 -4.79 -20.79
C GLU A 344 16.57 -4.15 -20.08
N VAL A 345 17.36 -4.91 -19.33
CA VAL A 345 18.59 -4.45 -18.69
C VAL A 345 19.80 -4.92 -19.49
N GLY A 346 20.36 -4.03 -20.30
CA GLY A 346 21.45 -4.35 -21.21
C GLY A 346 21.02 -5.21 -22.38
N THR A 347 21.00 -6.52 -22.26
CA THR A 347 20.49 -7.50 -23.23
C THR A 347 19.66 -8.58 -22.55
N VAL A 348 19.22 -8.32 -21.33
CA VAL A 348 18.46 -9.26 -20.51
C VAL A 348 16.99 -8.83 -20.53
N ASP A 349 16.20 -9.53 -21.32
CA ASP A 349 14.79 -9.24 -21.56
C ASP A 349 13.94 -9.51 -20.31
N GLY A 350 13.05 -8.58 -19.96
CA GLY A 350 12.17 -8.70 -18.81
C GLY A 350 12.87 -8.78 -17.44
N ALA A 351 14.13 -8.35 -17.35
CA ALA A 351 14.84 -8.27 -16.06
C ALA A 351 14.18 -7.27 -15.12
N GLY A 352 13.61 -6.21 -15.67
CA GLY A 352 12.84 -5.20 -14.97
C GLY A 352 13.67 -4.11 -14.30
N SER A 353 13.01 -2.99 -14.07
CA SER A 353 13.60 -1.82 -13.41
C SER A 353 12.61 -1.06 -12.54
N VAL A 354 13.13 -0.20 -11.67
CA VAL A 354 12.36 0.82 -10.94
C VAL A 354 12.97 2.18 -11.18
N THR A 355 12.19 3.13 -11.61
CA THR A 355 12.59 4.52 -11.72
C THR A 355 12.13 5.33 -10.51
N LEU A 356 13.07 5.91 -9.75
CA LEU A 356 12.76 6.93 -8.76
C LEU A 356 12.70 8.30 -9.45
N LEU A 357 11.53 8.93 -9.44
CA LEU A 357 11.28 10.28 -9.92
C LEU A 357 11.23 11.22 -8.73
N LYS A 358 12.11 12.23 -8.71
CA LYS A 358 12.11 13.23 -7.62
C LYS A 358 11.18 14.37 -7.97
N SER A 359 10.33 14.73 -6.99
CA SER A 359 9.45 15.87 -7.15
C SER A 359 10.20 17.21 -7.11
N THR A 360 9.69 18.14 -7.87
CA THR A 360 10.12 19.54 -7.86
C THR A 360 8.89 20.40 -8.09
N GLY A 361 8.18 20.75 -6.99
CA GLY A 361 6.99 21.60 -7.04
C GLY A 361 5.89 21.06 -7.96
N GLY A 362 5.49 19.81 -7.76
CA GLY A 362 4.41 19.15 -8.50
C GLY A 362 4.79 18.64 -9.89
N LYS A 363 6.09 18.53 -10.16
CA LYS A 363 6.62 18.00 -11.44
C LYS A 363 7.74 17.03 -11.21
N PHE A 364 7.83 16.04 -12.07
CA PHE A 364 8.94 15.10 -12.16
C PHE A 364 9.78 15.41 -13.37
N THR A 365 10.96 16.02 -13.16
CA THR A 365 11.86 16.49 -14.23
C THR A 365 13.17 15.73 -14.28
N SER A 366 13.39 14.82 -13.33
CA SER A 366 14.59 13.99 -13.27
C SER A 366 14.27 12.66 -12.58
N GLY A 367 14.81 11.58 -13.13
CA GLY A 367 14.68 10.25 -12.57
C GLY A 367 16.03 9.53 -12.49
N LYS A 368 16.06 8.44 -11.73
CA LYS A 368 17.17 7.48 -11.68
C LYS A 368 16.60 6.07 -11.70
N ALA A 369 17.01 5.28 -12.68
CA ALA A 369 16.66 3.86 -12.76
C ALA A 369 17.52 3.02 -11.80
N TRP A 370 16.88 2.00 -11.24
CA TRP A 370 17.46 0.99 -10.37
C TRP A 370 17.05 -0.38 -10.88
N HIS A 371 18.00 -1.31 -10.93
CA HIS A 371 17.83 -2.69 -11.34
C HIS A 371 18.93 -3.54 -10.69
N GLN A 372 18.90 -4.85 -10.85
CA GLN A 372 19.83 -5.76 -10.18
C GLN A 372 21.29 -5.54 -10.62
N GLU A 373 21.55 -5.08 -11.85
CA GLU A 373 22.91 -4.70 -12.31
C GLU A 373 23.37 -3.32 -11.78
N THR A 374 22.55 -2.61 -11.01
CA THR A 374 22.99 -1.35 -10.37
C THR A 374 24.04 -1.65 -9.30
N ALA A 375 25.20 -0.98 -9.40
CA ALA A 375 26.31 -1.23 -8.48
C ALA A 375 25.90 -1.17 -7.01
N GLY A 376 26.12 -2.27 -6.27
CA GLY A 376 25.79 -2.44 -4.86
C GLY A 376 24.37 -2.92 -4.57
N VAL A 377 23.52 -3.12 -5.58
CA VAL A 377 22.28 -3.88 -5.46
C VAL A 377 22.67 -5.36 -5.51
N PRO A 378 22.24 -6.19 -4.55
CA PRO A 378 22.52 -7.62 -4.59
C PRO A 378 21.81 -8.33 -5.75
N GLY A 379 22.36 -9.41 -6.27
CA GLY A 379 21.78 -10.23 -7.34
C GLY A 379 22.44 -9.99 -8.69
N VAL A 380 21.87 -10.58 -9.71
CA VAL A 380 22.25 -10.48 -11.13
C VAL A 380 20.94 -10.48 -11.91
N ALA A 381 20.80 -9.62 -12.86
CA ALA A 381 19.62 -9.57 -13.72
C ALA A 381 19.52 -10.83 -14.59
N GLU A 382 18.41 -11.55 -14.50
CA GLU A 382 18.07 -12.71 -15.31
C GLU A 382 16.79 -12.44 -16.12
N ALA A 383 16.61 -13.16 -17.22
CA ALA A 383 15.46 -12.91 -18.09
C ALA A 383 14.17 -13.32 -17.40
N GLY A 384 13.22 -12.39 -17.31
CA GLY A 384 11.93 -12.61 -16.69
C GLY A 384 11.88 -12.40 -15.17
N ASP A 385 12.95 -11.90 -14.52
CA ASP A 385 12.96 -11.60 -13.08
C ASP A 385 11.85 -10.62 -12.69
N SER A 386 11.54 -9.70 -13.59
CA SER A 386 10.48 -8.70 -13.41
C SER A 386 10.71 -7.80 -12.19
N PHE A 387 11.95 -7.31 -11.98
CA PHE A 387 12.26 -6.34 -10.93
C PHE A 387 11.41 -5.08 -11.08
N GLY A 388 10.65 -4.74 -10.06
CA GLY A 388 9.64 -3.67 -10.13
C GLY A 388 8.21 -4.16 -10.30
N THR A 389 7.94 -5.47 -10.24
CA THR A 389 6.57 -6.01 -10.18
C THR A 389 5.76 -5.33 -9.08
N SER A 390 6.36 -5.08 -7.94
CA SER A 390 5.77 -4.31 -6.85
C SER A 390 6.78 -3.33 -6.27
N VAL A 391 6.30 -2.16 -5.81
CA VAL A 391 7.13 -1.14 -5.16
C VAL A 391 6.44 -0.58 -3.92
N ARG A 392 7.24 -0.23 -2.90
CA ARG A 392 6.75 0.46 -1.71
C ARG A 392 7.76 1.47 -1.20
N LEU A 393 7.31 2.69 -0.88
CA LEU A 393 8.11 3.73 -0.25
C LEU A 393 7.63 3.96 1.19
N LYS A 394 8.52 3.75 2.17
CA LYS A 394 8.26 4.05 3.60
C LYS A 394 9.56 4.18 4.37
N ASP A 395 9.56 5.02 5.40
CA ASP A 395 10.70 5.19 6.32
C ASP A 395 10.78 3.99 7.29
N ILE A 396 11.44 2.93 6.87
CA ILE A 396 11.59 1.67 7.63
C ILE A 396 12.60 1.83 8.77
N ASN A 397 13.64 2.64 8.55
CA ASN A 397 14.75 2.79 9.49
C ASN A 397 14.64 4.03 10.38
N LYS A 398 13.55 4.78 10.28
CA LYS A 398 13.24 5.97 11.08
C LYS A 398 14.27 7.09 10.94
N ASN A 399 14.82 7.27 9.74
CA ASN A 399 15.77 8.33 9.44
C ASN A 399 15.11 9.59 8.84
N GLY A 400 13.78 9.61 8.73
CA GLY A 400 12.98 10.69 8.14
C GLY A 400 12.98 10.69 6.61
N LYS A 401 13.35 9.57 5.97
CA LYS A 401 13.39 9.40 4.53
C LYS A 401 12.81 8.06 4.15
N ALA A 402 11.98 8.05 3.12
CA ALA A 402 11.39 6.80 2.65
C ALA A 402 12.47 5.90 2.04
N ASP A 403 12.54 4.66 2.50
CA ASP A 403 13.27 3.57 1.88
C ASP A 403 12.39 2.93 0.80
N LEU A 404 13.01 2.38 -0.24
CA LEU A 404 12.31 1.70 -1.34
C LEU A 404 12.39 0.18 -1.14
N ALA A 405 11.26 -0.47 -1.01
CA ALA A 405 11.15 -1.91 -1.20
C ALA A 405 10.69 -2.20 -2.64
N VAL A 406 11.31 -3.22 -3.26
CA VAL A 406 11.04 -3.65 -4.64
C VAL A 406 10.87 -5.15 -4.68
N GLY A 407 9.81 -5.64 -5.31
CA GLY A 407 9.62 -7.06 -5.62
C GLY A 407 10.09 -7.40 -7.04
N ALA A 408 10.62 -8.59 -7.20
CA ALA A 408 10.88 -9.24 -8.47
C ALA A 408 10.27 -10.65 -8.40
N SER A 409 9.05 -10.79 -8.88
CA SER A 409 8.26 -12.01 -8.68
C SER A 409 8.74 -13.20 -9.50
N GLY A 410 9.53 -12.97 -10.56
CA GLY A 410 10.12 -13.97 -11.41
C GLY A 410 11.55 -14.36 -11.05
N GLU A 411 12.16 -13.77 -10.01
CA GLU A 411 13.55 -14.07 -9.60
C GLU A 411 13.79 -15.55 -9.39
N ASP A 412 14.82 -16.06 -10.06
CA ASP A 412 15.28 -17.45 -9.95
C ASP A 412 16.31 -17.60 -8.82
N ILE A 413 16.21 -18.62 -8.00
CA ILE A 413 17.18 -18.89 -6.95
C ILE A 413 17.90 -20.22 -7.21
N GLY A 414 19.04 -20.14 -7.85
CA GLY A 414 19.85 -21.28 -8.24
C GLY A 414 19.18 -22.11 -9.33
N THR A 415 18.56 -23.24 -8.99
CA THR A 415 17.82 -24.10 -9.94
C THR A 415 16.31 -24.03 -9.74
N LYS A 416 15.84 -23.20 -8.84
CA LYS A 416 14.41 -23.01 -8.56
C LYS A 416 13.94 -21.79 -9.34
N VAL A 417 12.94 -22.00 -10.16
CA VAL A 417 12.35 -20.99 -11.05
C VAL A 417 11.25 -20.23 -10.31
N ASP A 418 11.12 -18.92 -10.59
CA ASP A 418 10.07 -18.04 -10.08
C ASP A 418 9.92 -18.07 -8.54
N VAL A 419 11.04 -18.19 -7.81
CA VAL A 419 11.00 -18.11 -6.34
C VAL A 419 10.53 -16.75 -5.89
N GLY A 420 10.94 -15.72 -6.59
CA GLY A 420 10.73 -14.33 -6.29
C GLY A 420 11.61 -13.81 -5.14
N ALA A 421 11.90 -12.52 -5.21
CA ALA A 421 12.70 -11.86 -4.19
C ALA A 421 12.26 -10.41 -3.95
N VAL A 422 12.71 -9.82 -2.83
CA VAL A 422 12.47 -8.44 -2.44
C VAL A 422 13.79 -7.78 -2.09
N TRP A 423 13.99 -6.57 -2.58
CA TRP A 423 15.11 -5.69 -2.22
C TRP A 423 14.61 -4.51 -1.41
N VAL A 424 15.45 -4.01 -0.50
CA VAL A 424 15.21 -2.76 0.22
C VAL A 424 16.42 -1.85 0.05
N LEU A 425 16.20 -0.68 -0.56
CA LEU A 425 17.19 0.39 -0.77
C LEU A 425 16.91 1.55 0.16
N ARG A 426 17.95 2.17 0.73
CA ARG A 426 17.76 3.25 1.68
C ARG A 426 17.58 4.61 1.05
N GLY A 427 16.65 5.40 1.63
CA GLY A 427 16.49 6.82 1.37
C GLY A 427 17.61 7.66 1.99
N THR A 428 18.09 8.65 1.23
CA THR A 428 19.10 9.63 1.65
C THR A 428 18.72 11.03 1.17
N SER A 429 19.36 12.07 1.68
CA SER A 429 19.10 13.45 1.23
C SER A 429 19.38 13.72 -0.27
N THR A 430 19.93 12.75 -0.98
CA THR A 430 20.21 12.87 -2.43
C THR A 430 19.39 11.90 -3.27
N GLY A 431 18.54 11.09 -2.66
CA GLY A 431 17.77 10.01 -3.26
C GLY A 431 18.15 8.66 -2.67
N LEU A 432 17.86 7.56 -3.38
CA LEU A 432 18.17 6.19 -2.93
C LEU A 432 19.67 5.87 -3.00
N THR A 433 20.09 4.96 -2.13
CA THR A 433 21.42 4.37 -2.12
C THR A 433 21.36 2.86 -2.03
N SER A 434 22.28 2.17 -2.71
CA SER A 434 22.51 0.72 -2.57
C SER A 434 23.40 0.37 -1.36
N SER A 435 24.00 1.38 -0.69
CA SER A 435 24.71 1.14 0.56
C SER A 435 23.77 0.59 1.61
N TYR A 436 24.09 -0.60 2.12
CA TYR A 436 23.22 -1.37 3.03
C TYR A 436 21.91 -1.87 2.40
N ALA A 437 21.88 -2.06 1.09
CA ALA A 437 20.78 -2.74 0.44
C ALA A 437 20.63 -4.15 1.06
N ALA A 438 19.39 -4.52 1.36
CA ALA A 438 19.03 -5.86 1.79
C ALA A 438 18.29 -6.56 0.65
N SER A 439 18.47 -7.88 0.51
CA SER A 439 17.63 -8.71 -0.34
C SER A 439 17.31 -10.01 0.38
N PHE A 440 16.12 -10.53 0.16
CA PHE A 440 15.66 -11.83 0.65
C PHE A 440 14.64 -12.40 -0.33
N ASN A 441 14.55 -13.72 -0.37
CA ASN A 441 13.73 -14.45 -1.33
C ASN A 441 12.81 -15.45 -0.61
N GLY A 442 11.88 -16.05 -1.31
CA GLY A 442 10.90 -16.95 -0.71
C GLY A 442 11.54 -18.14 0.06
N THR A 443 12.73 -18.60 -0.35
CA THR A 443 13.38 -19.73 0.35
C THR A 443 13.94 -19.37 1.72
N ASP A 444 14.25 -18.11 1.98
CA ASP A 444 14.71 -17.62 3.29
C ASP A 444 13.62 -17.78 4.37
N PHE A 445 12.36 -17.83 3.94
CA PHE A 445 11.18 -18.00 4.77
C PHE A 445 10.55 -19.41 4.66
N GLY A 446 11.21 -20.32 3.97
CA GLY A 446 10.73 -21.70 3.77
C GLY A 446 9.62 -21.83 2.72
N LEU A 447 9.38 -20.79 1.93
CA LEU A 447 8.46 -20.82 0.81
C LEU A 447 9.13 -21.46 -0.42
N GLY A 448 8.38 -22.21 -1.21
CA GLY A 448 8.87 -22.80 -2.48
C GLY A 448 8.92 -21.76 -3.61
N GLY A 449 9.14 -22.15 -4.86
CA GLY A 449 9.07 -21.28 -6.04
C GLY A 449 7.66 -20.75 -6.25
N VAL A 450 7.37 -19.54 -5.73
CA VAL A 450 5.99 -19.05 -5.52
C VAL A 450 5.81 -17.56 -5.77
N SER A 451 6.74 -16.93 -6.48
CA SER A 451 6.68 -15.50 -6.80
C SER A 451 6.63 -14.59 -5.55
N PHE A 452 7.59 -14.78 -4.63
CA PHE A 452 7.73 -13.95 -3.43
C PHE A 452 7.91 -12.46 -3.80
N GLY A 453 7.21 -11.57 -3.11
CA GLY A 453 7.29 -10.14 -3.42
C GLY A 453 6.31 -9.67 -4.49
N THR A 454 5.28 -10.44 -4.81
CA THR A 454 4.21 -10.01 -5.72
C THR A 454 3.49 -8.78 -5.18
N THR A 455 3.25 -8.71 -3.88
CA THR A 455 2.56 -7.59 -3.20
C THR A 455 3.41 -7.05 -2.05
N LEU A 456 3.50 -5.73 -1.92
CA LEU A 456 4.24 -5.04 -0.86
C LEU A 456 3.37 -4.03 -0.10
N ARG A 457 3.45 -4.07 1.25
CA ARG A 457 2.81 -3.10 2.15
C ARG A 457 3.77 -2.62 3.23
#